data_fe1c4a0c9b95bb74096c346ea9bae76c
#
_entry.id   fe1c4a0c9b95bb74096c346ea9bae76c
#
_cell.length_a   1.000
_cell.length_b   1.000
_cell.length_c   1.000
_cell.angle_alpha   90.00
_cell.angle_beta   90.00
_cell.angle_gamma   90.00
#
_symmetry.space_group_name_H-M   'P 1'
#
loop_
_entity.id
_entity.type
_entity.pdbx_description
1 polymer ?
#
loop_
_entity_poly.entity_id
_entity_poly.type
_entity_poly.pdbx_seq_one_letter_code
_entity_poly.pdbx_strand_id
1 'polypeptide(L)'
;MNNNNFSRRRFLQAGGAAAIWVPASVRGYTSKEMQDFYANGEMSVNVSKWELDTPALCVDLDRLEGNLDKMATTLSNNGITSRPHAKTHKCPTIAHMQMARGSVGICTAKVSEAEAMFRNGIDQILNTTGNVTPTKINRAMNLAQQCPGFIQATDSQSNARLLSEAAVAKGIIADVVVDVDPGIKRTGTPFGQPALQLAQLVDRLPGLRFRGMLCYDAAAQHVVGFQTRKMQTLERMVQATDTFNLMKASGINAEIFSGGGTGTYNVDHETVGLTDVQVGSYVFMDAQYLSIGGEQDLEVYSDFAASLTVMTTVLNDQYEGRATSDAGAKACTINQPWPIIKGESDMAYRSGSDEFGTILYGDNPSRNYEVGDKLEVIVSHCDPVVNLYDQMYAIRGDKVEAVWPISARGMSA
;
A
#
# COMPACT_ATOMS: atom_id res chain seq x y z
N MET A 1 45.69 -10.45 -36.60
CA MET A 1 44.25 -10.45 -36.77
C MET A 1 43.71 -11.85 -36.52
N ASN A 2 43.34 -12.17 -35.28
CA ASN A 2 42.67 -13.43 -34.95
C ASN A 2 41.61 -13.12 -33.92
N ASN A 3 40.37 -13.07 -34.37
CA ASN A 3 39.18 -12.99 -33.56
C ASN A 3 38.91 -14.35 -32.90
N ASN A 4 39.18 -14.51 -31.64
CA ASN A 4 38.71 -15.64 -30.84
C ASN A 4 37.36 -15.30 -30.20
N ASN A 5 36.28 -15.62 -30.92
CA ASN A 5 34.94 -15.70 -30.36
C ASN A 5 34.83 -16.96 -29.47
N PHE A 6 34.97 -16.80 -28.14
CA PHE A 6 34.64 -17.87 -27.20
C PHE A 6 33.13 -17.94 -27.02
N SER A 7 32.52 -18.96 -27.62
CA SER A 7 31.09 -19.26 -27.44
C SER A 7 30.86 -19.94 -26.08
N ARG A 8 29.91 -19.45 -25.33
CA ARG A 8 29.41 -20.02 -24.02
C ARG A 8 29.09 -21.53 -24.15
N ARG A 9 28.76 -22.04 -25.31
CA ARG A 9 28.46 -23.46 -25.55
C ARG A 9 29.68 -24.39 -25.47
N ARG A 10 30.87 -23.90 -25.69
CA ARG A 10 32.10 -24.73 -25.60
C ARG A 10 32.61 -24.87 -24.17
N PHE A 11 32.23 -23.97 -23.27
CA PHE A 11 32.59 -24.07 -21.86
C PHE A 11 31.84 -25.19 -21.11
N LEU A 12 30.62 -25.50 -21.58
CA LEU A 12 29.78 -26.56 -20.98
C LEU A 12 30.12 -27.99 -21.48
N GLN A 13 30.95 -28.15 -22.51
CA GLN A 13 31.31 -29.45 -23.05
C GLN A 13 32.69 -29.98 -22.62
N ALA A 14 33.48 -29.19 -21.88
CA ALA A 14 34.82 -29.58 -21.44
C ALA A 14 34.96 -29.88 -19.95
N GLY A 15 33.87 -29.80 -19.17
CA GLY A 15 33.88 -30.11 -17.74
C GLY A 15 33.21 -31.45 -17.48
N GLY A 16 33.99 -32.49 -17.23
CA GLY A 16 33.48 -33.71 -16.60
C GLY A 16 32.76 -33.31 -15.28
N ALA A 17 31.58 -33.90 -15.07
CA ALA A 17 30.72 -33.64 -13.91
C ALA A 17 31.43 -34.00 -12.59
N ALA A 18 32.22 -33.08 -12.06
CA ALA A 18 32.44 -33.00 -10.64
C ALA A 18 31.17 -32.33 -10.08
N ALA A 19 30.27 -33.14 -9.50
CA ALA A 19 29.19 -32.62 -8.69
C ALA A 19 29.86 -31.78 -7.58
N ILE A 20 29.80 -30.46 -7.73
CA ILE A 20 30.17 -29.55 -6.66
C ILE A 20 29.08 -29.76 -5.61
N TRP A 21 29.41 -30.48 -4.56
CA TRP A 21 28.55 -30.65 -3.39
C TRP A 21 28.52 -29.29 -2.68
N VAL A 22 27.51 -28.48 -2.96
CA VAL A 22 27.22 -27.25 -2.21
C VAL A 22 26.45 -27.71 -0.97
N PRO A 23 26.94 -27.43 0.23
CA PRO A 23 26.19 -27.75 1.45
C PRO A 23 24.79 -27.17 1.37
N ALA A 24 23.79 -27.87 1.91
CA ALA A 24 22.38 -27.44 1.86
C ALA A 24 22.14 -26.04 2.49
N SER A 25 23.09 -25.53 3.27
CA SER A 25 23.10 -24.20 3.90
C SER A 25 23.46 -23.04 2.97
N VAL A 26 23.74 -23.26 1.69
CA VAL A 26 24.20 -22.24 0.71
C VAL A 26 23.25 -22.15 -0.49
N ARG A 27 22.03 -22.64 -0.40
CA ARG A 27 21.04 -22.45 -1.48
C ARG A 27 20.39 -21.09 -1.34
N GLY A 28 20.53 -20.25 -2.36
CA GLY A 28 19.75 -19.04 -2.57
C GLY A 28 18.90 -19.23 -3.83
N TYR A 29 17.61 -18.90 -3.76
CA TYR A 29 16.69 -18.97 -4.90
C TYR A 29 16.41 -17.58 -5.45
N THR A 30 16.69 -17.39 -6.73
CA THR A 30 16.39 -16.14 -7.46
C THR A 30 14.88 -15.90 -7.55
N SER A 31 14.50 -14.63 -7.77
CA SER A 31 13.11 -14.27 -8.00
C SER A 31 12.45 -15.06 -9.13
N LYS A 32 13.20 -15.41 -10.17
CA LYS A 32 12.69 -16.20 -11.29
C LYS A 32 12.43 -17.66 -10.87
N GLU A 33 13.36 -18.30 -10.18
CA GLU A 33 13.16 -19.67 -9.67
C GLU A 33 11.96 -19.74 -8.73
N MET A 34 11.80 -18.73 -7.87
CA MET A 34 10.65 -18.65 -6.97
C MET A 34 9.32 -18.52 -7.73
N GLN A 35 9.27 -17.75 -8.83
CA GLN A 35 8.10 -17.70 -9.72
C GLN A 35 7.84 -19.05 -10.39
N ASP A 36 8.89 -19.72 -10.85
CA ASP A 36 8.78 -21.04 -11.50
C ASP A 36 8.29 -22.10 -10.49
N PHE A 37 8.65 -21.99 -9.22
CA PHE A 37 8.17 -22.90 -8.14
C PHE A 37 6.72 -22.61 -7.75
N TYR A 38 6.25 -21.38 -7.85
CA TYR A 38 4.88 -20.98 -7.55
C TYR A 38 4.01 -21.07 -8.81
N ALA A 39 3.70 -22.31 -9.19
CA ALA A 39 2.83 -22.58 -10.33
C ALA A 39 1.43 -22.99 -9.85
N ASN A 40 0.39 -22.55 -10.56
CA ASN A 40 -1.02 -22.89 -10.26
C ASN A 40 -1.50 -22.53 -8.84
N GLY A 41 -0.88 -21.53 -8.20
CA GLY A 41 -1.27 -21.06 -6.88
C GLY A 41 -0.66 -21.82 -5.70
N GLU A 42 0.26 -22.74 -5.97
CA GLU A 42 0.92 -23.56 -4.95
C GLU A 42 2.44 -23.60 -5.17
N MET A 43 3.20 -23.67 -4.08
CA MET A 43 4.64 -23.88 -4.11
C MET A 43 4.96 -25.36 -4.40
N SER A 44 5.66 -25.64 -5.49
CA SER A 44 6.10 -27.00 -5.87
C SER A 44 7.30 -27.50 -5.06
N VAL A 45 8.01 -26.60 -4.39
CA VAL A 45 9.21 -26.87 -3.58
C VAL A 45 9.05 -26.21 -2.20
N ASN A 46 9.47 -26.87 -1.16
CA ASN A 46 9.52 -26.27 0.18
C ASN A 46 10.77 -25.40 0.28
N VAL A 47 10.55 -24.07 0.38
CA VAL A 47 11.61 -23.05 0.45
C VAL A 47 11.48 -22.29 1.76
N SER A 48 12.59 -22.16 2.50
CA SER A 48 12.67 -21.25 3.64
C SER A 48 12.89 -19.81 3.18
N LYS A 49 12.33 -18.83 3.90
CA LYS A 49 12.60 -17.41 3.63
C LYS A 49 14.11 -17.09 3.67
N TRP A 50 14.88 -17.84 4.48
CA TRP A 50 16.33 -17.68 4.61
C TRP A 50 17.11 -18.18 3.38
N GLU A 51 16.43 -18.87 2.45
CA GLU A 51 16.99 -19.32 1.16
C GLU A 51 16.66 -18.34 0.01
N LEU A 52 15.89 -17.29 0.27
CA LEU A 52 15.60 -16.26 -0.75
C LEU A 52 16.86 -15.47 -1.10
N ASP A 53 17.04 -15.16 -2.37
CA ASP A 53 18.01 -14.15 -2.82
C ASP A 53 17.57 -12.77 -2.31
N THR A 54 18.53 -11.94 -1.90
CA THR A 54 18.27 -10.65 -1.27
C THR A 54 18.73 -9.48 -2.15
N PRO A 55 18.11 -8.28 -1.99
CA PRO A 55 17.00 -7.94 -1.09
C PRO A 55 15.67 -8.56 -1.52
N ALA A 56 14.88 -9.08 -0.56
CA ALA A 56 13.59 -9.69 -0.83
C ALA A 56 12.46 -9.07 0.01
N LEU A 57 11.33 -8.75 -0.64
CA LEU A 57 10.16 -8.22 0.04
C LEU A 57 9.31 -9.36 0.60
N CYS A 58 9.21 -9.47 1.92
CA CYS A 58 8.54 -10.55 2.62
C CYS A 58 7.30 -10.05 3.36
N VAL A 59 6.23 -10.84 3.36
CA VAL A 59 4.99 -10.59 4.09
C VAL A 59 4.70 -11.78 5.01
N ASP A 60 4.68 -11.53 6.31
CA ASP A 60 4.29 -12.47 7.34
C ASP A 60 2.78 -12.66 7.30
N LEU A 61 2.31 -13.85 6.91
CA LEU A 61 0.90 -14.16 6.70
C LEU A 61 0.10 -14.12 8.00
N ASP A 62 0.63 -14.64 9.10
CA ASP A 62 -0.09 -14.67 10.38
C ASP A 62 -0.36 -13.25 10.86
N ARG A 63 0.60 -12.35 10.69
CA ARG A 63 0.47 -10.93 11.04
C ARG A 63 -0.47 -10.19 10.07
N LEU A 64 -0.34 -10.43 8.77
CA LEU A 64 -1.22 -9.82 7.76
C LEU A 64 -2.67 -10.22 8.00
N GLU A 65 -2.95 -11.51 8.15
CA GLU A 65 -4.29 -12.04 8.41
C GLU A 65 -4.86 -11.49 9.72
N GLY A 66 -4.07 -11.45 10.79
CA GLY A 66 -4.46 -10.84 12.06
C GLY A 66 -4.80 -9.35 11.93
N ASN A 67 -4.02 -8.58 11.16
CA ASN A 67 -4.30 -7.17 10.88
C ASN A 67 -5.61 -6.99 10.12
N LEU A 68 -5.83 -7.81 9.09
CA LEU A 68 -7.07 -7.80 8.29
C LEU A 68 -8.30 -8.11 9.15
N ASP A 69 -8.22 -9.15 9.97
CA ASP A 69 -9.32 -9.60 10.85
C ASP A 69 -9.62 -8.54 11.94
N LYS A 70 -8.59 -7.95 12.55
CA LYS A 70 -8.74 -6.87 13.53
C LYS A 70 -9.44 -5.65 12.92
N MET A 71 -8.99 -5.20 11.74
CA MET A 71 -9.62 -4.08 11.05
C MET A 71 -11.09 -4.35 10.76
N ALA A 72 -11.41 -5.47 10.14
CA ALA A 72 -12.77 -5.86 9.79
C ALA A 72 -13.68 -5.93 11.03
N THR A 73 -13.22 -6.57 12.10
CA THR A 73 -13.95 -6.69 13.36
C THR A 73 -14.18 -5.35 14.02
N THR A 74 -13.15 -4.49 14.07
CA THR A 74 -13.29 -3.16 14.70
C THR A 74 -14.31 -2.30 13.97
N LEU A 75 -14.25 -2.25 12.65
CA LEU A 75 -15.17 -1.44 11.85
C LEU A 75 -16.61 -1.97 11.93
N SER A 76 -16.80 -3.28 11.80
CA SER A 76 -18.11 -3.93 11.92
C SER A 76 -18.75 -3.67 13.28
N ASN A 77 -17.99 -3.77 14.37
CA ASN A 77 -18.49 -3.49 15.73
C ASN A 77 -18.93 -2.03 15.92
N ASN A 78 -18.39 -1.11 15.13
CA ASN A 78 -18.71 0.31 15.15
C ASN A 78 -19.69 0.74 14.04
N GLY A 79 -20.28 -0.21 13.30
CA GLY A 79 -21.32 0.06 12.30
C GLY A 79 -20.85 0.78 11.04
N ILE A 80 -19.55 0.76 10.76
CA ILE A 80 -18.95 1.28 9.51
C ILE A 80 -18.17 0.17 8.80
N THR A 81 -17.73 0.44 7.57
CA THR A 81 -16.97 -0.51 6.78
C THR A 81 -15.65 0.10 6.27
N SER A 82 -14.93 -0.65 5.46
CA SER A 82 -13.72 -0.16 4.82
C SER A 82 -13.85 -0.14 3.29
N ARG A 83 -13.10 0.77 2.70
CA ARG A 83 -12.73 0.81 1.28
C ARG A 83 -11.21 0.96 1.21
N PRO A 84 -10.46 -0.12 1.48
CA PRO A 84 -9.02 -0.05 1.67
C PRO A 84 -8.29 0.54 0.48
N HIS A 85 -7.21 1.29 0.75
CA HIS A 85 -6.46 1.95 -0.30
C HIS A 85 -5.35 1.06 -0.86
N ALA A 86 -5.57 0.50 -2.05
CA ALA A 86 -4.65 -0.43 -2.71
C ALA A 86 -3.28 0.18 -3.10
N LYS A 87 -3.13 1.52 -3.06
CA LYS A 87 -1.83 2.19 -3.31
C LYS A 87 -0.72 1.68 -2.38
N THR A 88 -1.08 1.22 -1.17
CA THR A 88 -0.14 0.72 -0.18
C THR A 88 0.49 -0.61 -0.59
N HIS A 89 -0.33 -1.55 -1.04
CA HIS A 89 0.15 -2.91 -1.36
C HIS A 89 0.25 -3.19 -2.86
N LYS A 90 -0.51 -2.50 -3.70
CA LYS A 90 -0.53 -2.67 -5.17
C LYS A 90 -0.70 -4.12 -5.66
N CYS A 91 -1.16 -4.99 -4.77
CA CYS A 91 -1.26 -6.45 -4.93
C CYS A 91 -2.74 -6.88 -4.94
N PRO A 92 -3.25 -7.44 -6.05
CA PRO A 92 -4.64 -7.88 -6.13
C PRO A 92 -4.99 -8.98 -5.11
N THR A 93 -4.06 -9.85 -4.77
CA THR A 93 -4.30 -10.93 -3.77
C THR A 93 -4.70 -10.32 -2.43
N ILE A 94 -3.99 -9.29 -1.95
CA ILE A 94 -4.33 -8.60 -0.69
C ILE A 94 -5.67 -7.88 -0.84
N ALA A 95 -5.96 -7.24 -1.99
CA ALA A 95 -7.26 -6.64 -2.24
C ALA A 95 -8.41 -7.65 -2.14
N HIS A 96 -8.26 -8.85 -2.71
CA HIS A 96 -9.24 -9.93 -2.54
C HIS A 96 -9.38 -10.38 -1.08
N MET A 97 -8.28 -10.47 -0.33
CA MET A 97 -8.35 -10.80 1.11
C MET A 97 -9.12 -9.75 1.91
N GLN A 98 -9.00 -8.46 1.56
CA GLN A 98 -9.76 -7.36 2.16
C GLN A 98 -11.25 -7.43 1.78
N MET A 99 -11.56 -7.65 0.50
CA MET A 99 -12.94 -7.82 0.02
C MET A 99 -13.63 -9.01 0.69
N ALA A 100 -12.94 -10.13 0.84
CA ALA A 100 -13.46 -11.32 1.52
C ALA A 100 -13.80 -11.09 3.00
N ARG A 101 -13.27 -10.03 3.62
CA ARG A 101 -13.55 -9.61 5.00
C ARG A 101 -14.57 -8.47 5.12
N GLY A 102 -15.34 -8.22 4.06
CA GLY A 102 -16.47 -7.30 4.09
C GLY A 102 -16.14 -5.85 3.71
N SER A 103 -14.98 -5.58 3.11
CA SER A 103 -14.74 -4.28 2.49
C SER A 103 -15.73 -4.04 1.34
N VAL A 104 -16.29 -2.83 1.25
CA VAL A 104 -17.31 -2.48 0.22
C VAL A 104 -16.70 -2.11 -1.13
N GLY A 105 -15.40 -2.23 -1.26
CA GLY A 105 -14.64 -1.91 -2.47
C GLY A 105 -13.20 -1.58 -2.11
N ILE A 106 -12.44 -1.14 -3.10
CA ILE A 106 -11.02 -0.76 -2.97
C ILE A 106 -10.84 0.68 -3.47
N CYS A 107 -10.05 1.48 -2.75
CA CYS A 107 -9.58 2.77 -3.24
C CYS A 107 -8.31 2.61 -4.08
N THR A 108 -8.18 3.42 -5.12
CA THR A 108 -6.96 3.56 -5.92
C THR A 108 -6.59 5.03 -6.07
N ALA A 109 -5.29 5.35 -6.12
CA ALA A 109 -4.84 6.73 -6.31
C ALA A 109 -4.75 7.13 -7.79
N LYS A 110 -4.55 6.19 -8.68
CA LYS A 110 -4.33 6.42 -10.12
C LYS A 110 -5.24 5.51 -10.95
N VAL A 111 -5.65 6.01 -12.12
CA VAL A 111 -6.48 5.22 -13.04
C VAL A 111 -5.75 3.94 -13.48
N SER A 112 -4.43 3.98 -13.63
CA SER A 112 -3.63 2.79 -13.95
C SER A 112 -3.65 1.72 -12.85
N GLU A 113 -3.69 2.13 -11.58
CA GLU A 113 -3.90 1.19 -10.46
C GLU A 113 -5.30 0.57 -10.53
N ALA A 114 -6.33 1.40 -10.79
CA ALA A 114 -7.70 0.92 -10.94
C ALA A 114 -7.84 -0.10 -12.08
N GLU A 115 -7.23 0.17 -13.23
CA GLU A 115 -7.19 -0.78 -14.35
C GLU A 115 -6.46 -2.09 -13.98
N ALA A 116 -5.36 -2.01 -13.21
CA ALA A 116 -4.65 -3.21 -12.75
C ALA A 116 -5.51 -4.03 -11.78
N MET A 117 -6.19 -3.41 -10.84
CA MET A 117 -7.12 -4.09 -9.91
C MET A 117 -8.30 -4.71 -10.67
N PHE A 118 -8.91 -3.98 -11.61
CA PHE A 118 -10.02 -4.49 -12.42
C PHE A 118 -9.62 -5.71 -13.26
N ARG A 119 -8.46 -5.66 -13.95
CA ARG A 119 -7.95 -6.82 -14.71
C ARG A 119 -7.71 -8.07 -13.85
N ASN A 120 -7.56 -7.90 -12.55
CA ASN A 120 -7.39 -8.99 -11.59
C ASN A 120 -8.67 -9.28 -10.78
N GLY A 121 -9.85 -8.90 -11.29
CA GLY A 121 -11.15 -9.30 -10.76
C GLY A 121 -11.69 -8.45 -9.61
N ILE A 122 -11.14 -7.27 -9.34
CA ILE A 122 -11.73 -6.31 -8.40
C ILE A 122 -12.66 -5.37 -9.18
N ASP A 123 -13.94 -5.39 -8.89
CA ASP A 123 -14.98 -4.65 -9.63
C ASP A 123 -15.63 -3.50 -8.83
N GLN A 124 -15.31 -3.34 -7.55
CA GLN A 124 -15.78 -2.24 -6.70
C GLN A 124 -14.61 -1.31 -6.41
N ILE A 125 -14.41 -0.26 -7.21
CA ILE A 125 -13.22 0.59 -7.18
C ILE A 125 -13.60 2.06 -7.07
N LEU A 126 -13.08 2.76 -6.06
CA LEU A 126 -13.10 4.21 -5.96
C LEU A 126 -11.72 4.78 -6.34
N ASN A 127 -11.64 5.47 -7.47
CA ASN A 127 -10.43 6.23 -7.82
C ASN A 127 -10.48 7.60 -7.15
N THR A 128 -9.61 7.79 -6.16
CA THR A 128 -9.66 8.93 -5.22
C THR A 128 -9.06 10.22 -5.75
N THR A 129 -8.44 10.20 -6.94
CA THR A 129 -7.77 11.37 -7.52
C THR A 129 -8.46 11.80 -8.81
N GLY A 130 -8.66 13.10 -8.98
CA GLY A 130 -9.21 13.68 -10.21
C GLY A 130 -8.35 13.35 -11.45
N ASN A 131 -8.96 12.82 -12.50
CA ASN A 131 -8.33 12.61 -13.79
C ASN A 131 -8.62 13.82 -14.70
N VAL A 132 -7.60 14.66 -14.96
CA VAL A 132 -7.77 15.98 -15.61
C VAL A 132 -7.22 16.06 -17.04
N THR A 133 -6.42 15.09 -17.47
CA THR A 133 -5.91 15.05 -18.84
C THR A 133 -6.85 14.25 -19.75
N PRO A 134 -6.99 14.59 -21.05
CA PRO A 134 -7.86 13.86 -21.97
C PRO A 134 -7.58 12.35 -21.97
N THR A 135 -6.32 11.95 -21.94
CA THR A 135 -5.93 10.53 -21.89
C THR A 135 -6.44 9.84 -20.62
N LYS A 136 -6.24 10.45 -19.43
CA LYS A 136 -6.67 9.85 -18.16
C LYS A 136 -8.21 9.85 -18.01
N ILE A 137 -8.87 10.90 -18.46
CA ILE A 137 -10.34 10.97 -18.51
C ILE A 137 -10.88 9.85 -19.39
N ASN A 138 -10.32 9.68 -20.60
CA ASN A 138 -10.75 8.61 -21.51
C ASN A 138 -10.53 7.21 -20.92
N ARG A 139 -9.41 6.97 -20.24
CA ARG A 139 -9.13 5.71 -19.52
C ARG A 139 -10.13 5.47 -18.39
N ALA A 140 -10.39 6.49 -17.56
CA ALA A 140 -11.38 6.40 -16.49
C ALA A 140 -12.79 6.07 -17.02
N MET A 141 -13.22 6.71 -18.10
CA MET A 141 -14.52 6.43 -18.71
C MET A 141 -14.55 5.10 -19.45
N ASN A 142 -13.44 4.61 -20.00
CA ASN A 142 -13.35 3.24 -20.51
C ASN A 142 -13.50 2.22 -19.37
N LEU A 143 -12.89 2.50 -18.22
CA LEU A 143 -13.02 1.64 -17.05
C LEU A 143 -14.45 1.69 -16.50
N ALA A 144 -15.07 2.86 -16.40
CA ALA A 144 -16.48 3.00 -15.99
C ALA A 144 -17.45 2.23 -16.90
N GLN A 145 -17.15 2.13 -18.20
CA GLN A 145 -17.95 1.37 -19.15
C GLN A 145 -17.88 -0.15 -18.91
N GLN A 146 -16.72 -0.65 -18.45
CA GLN A 146 -16.46 -2.08 -18.25
C GLN A 146 -16.69 -2.54 -16.82
N CYS A 147 -16.59 -1.65 -15.86
CA CYS A 147 -16.63 -1.89 -14.42
C CYS A 147 -17.78 -1.06 -13.80
N PRO A 148 -18.99 -1.61 -13.68
CA PRO A 148 -20.14 -0.88 -13.14
C PRO A 148 -19.98 -0.37 -11.71
N GLY A 149 -19.07 -0.95 -10.93
CA GLY A 149 -18.73 -0.51 -9.58
C GLY A 149 -17.56 0.51 -9.51
N PHE A 150 -17.11 1.02 -10.67
CA PHE A 150 -16.08 2.05 -10.70
C PHE A 150 -16.66 3.43 -10.39
N ILE A 151 -16.06 4.14 -9.44
CA ILE A 151 -16.43 5.47 -9.01
C ILE A 151 -15.23 6.41 -9.21
N GLN A 152 -15.45 7.55 -9.84
CA GLN A 152 -14.42 8.57 -10.08
C GLN A 152 -14.58 9.76 -9.15
N ALA A 153 -13.49 10.19 -8.50
CA ALA A 153 -13.49 11.45 -7.75
C ALA A 153 -13.25 12.66 -8.65
N THR A 154 -13.85 13.79 -8.28
CA THR A 154 -13.60 15.11 -8.89
C THR A 154 -13.59 16.21 -7.81
N ASP A 155 -12.77 17.24 -7.99
CA ASP A 155 -12.63 18.36 -7.05
C ASP A 155 -12.88 19.72 -7.71
N SER A 156 -13.21 19.76 -9.01
CA SER A 156 -13.41 21.00 -9.72
C SER A 156 -14.53 20.94 -10.77
N GLN A 157 -15.21 22.06 -10.98
CA GLN A 157 -16.26 22.18 -11.98
C GLN A 157 -15.77 21.89 -13.40
N SER A 158 -14.56 22.33 -13.74
CA SER A 158 -13.95 22.08 -15.05
C SER A 158 -13.72 20.58 -15.28
N ASN A 159 -13.19 19.87 -14.29
CA ASN A 159 -12.99 18.44 -14.38
C ASN A 159 -14.33 17.67 -14.47
N ALA A 160 -15.33 18.05 -13.66
CA ALA A 160 -16.67 17.45 -13.74
C ALA A 160 -17.28 17.56 -15.13
N ARG A 161 -17.15 18.72 -15.81
CA ARG A 161 -17.65 18.92 -17.18
C ARG A 161 -16.91 18.02 -18.18
N LEU A 162 -15.58 17.92 -18.09
CA LEU A 162 -14.80 17.05 -18.97
C LEU A 162 -15.13 15.57 -18.77
N LEU A 163 -15.39 15.13 -17.53
CA LEU A 163 -15.86 13.79 -17.24
C LEU A 163 -17.24 13.53 -17.88
N SER A 164 -18.17 14.49 -17.75
CA SER A 164 -19.51 14.42 -18.35
C SER A 164 -19.45 14.33 -19.89
N GLU A 165 -18.68 15.20 -20.54
CA GLU A 165 -18.49 15.15 -21.99
C GLU A 165 -17.97 13.79 -22.47
N ALA A 166 -16.97 13.23 -21.75
CA ALA A 166 -16.42 11.93 -22.08
C ALA A 166 -17.40 10.77 -21.82
N ALA A 167 -18.19 10.84 -20.75
CA ALA A 167 -19.22 9.84 -20.45
C ALA A 167 -20.34 9.86 -21.49
N VAL A 168 -20.83 11.04 -21.86
CA VAL A 168 -21.85 11.23 -22.93
C VAL A 168 -21.32 10.70 -24.26
N ALA A 169 -20.08 11.03 -24.63
CA ALA A 169 -19.49 10.55 -25.88
C ALA A 169 -19.38 9.01 -25.94
N LYS A 170 -19.35 8.34 -24.79
CA LYS A 170 -19.37 6.86 -24.70
C LYS A 170 -20.76 6.26 -24.47
N GLY A 171 -21.78 7.09 -24.30
CA GLY A 171 -23.15 6.63 -24.03
C GLY A 171 -23.29 5.92 -22.66
N ILE A 172 -22.53 6.33 -21.65
CA ILE A 172 -22.56 5.75 -20.31
C ILE A 172 -23.00 6.76 -19.25
N ILE A 173 -23.37 6.21 -18.07
CA ILE A 173 -23.54 6.99 -16.84
C ILE A 173 -22.41 6.56 -15.89
N ALA A 174 -21.49 7.48 -15.60
CA ALA A 174 -20.36 7.25 -14.70
C ALA A 174 -20.69 7.71 -13.28
N ASP A 175 -20.35 6.89 -12.28
CA ASP A 175 -20.46 7.24 -10.86
C ASP A 175 -19.35 8.20 -10.45
N VAL A 176 -19.74 9.28 -9.76
CA VAL A 176 -18.82 10.35 -9.35
C VAL A 176 -19.05 10.74 -7.91
N VAL A 177 -17.94 10.92 -7.16
CA VAL A 177 -17.93 11.55 -5.83
C VAL A 177 -17.15 12.87 -5.89
N VAL A 178 -17.47 13.78 -4.98
CA VAL A 178 -16.75 15.03 -4.82
C VAL A 178 -15.62 14.83 -3.79
N ASP A 179 -14.39 15.17 -4.17
CA ASP A 179 -13.27 15.25 -3.23
C ASP A 179 -13.34 16.59 -2.47
N VAL A 180 -13.33 16.52 -1.15
CA VAL A 180 -13.44 17.68 -0.24
C VAL A 180 -12.15 17.82 0.57
N ASP A 181 -11.55 19.00 0.55
CA ASP A 181 -10.31 19.29 1.26
C ASP A 181 -10.56 19.44 2.78
N PRO A 182 -9.93 18.60 3.63
CA PRO A 182 -10.02 18.74 5.09
C PRO A 182 -9.20 19.94 5.63
N GLY A 183 -8.71 20.81 4.78
CA GLY A 183 -7.89 21.97 5.14
C GLY A 183 -6.40 21.78 4.96
N ILE A 184 -5.97 20.68 4.32
CA ILE A 184 -4.56 20.37 4.04
C ILE A 184 -4.06 20.96 2.71
N LYS A 185 -4.96 21.48 1.87
CA LYS A 185 -4.68 22.14 0.59
C LYS A 185 -3.85 21.27 -0.38
N ARG A 186 -4.15 19.99 -0.43
CA ARG A 186 -3.50 19.04 -1.34
C ARG A 186 -4.31 18.86 -2.62
N THR A 187 -5.53 18.39 -2.48
CA THR A 187 -6.60 18.25 -3.50
C THR A 187 -7.91 18.52 -2.79
N GLY A 188 -9.01 18.54 -3.53
CA GLY A 188 -10.33 18.71 -2.99
C GLY A 188 -10.85 20.15 -3.07
N THR A 189 -12.17 20.26 -3.07
CA THR A 189 -12.87 21.54 -2.99
C THR A 189 -13.09 21.93 -1.51
N PRO A 190 -13.15 23.24 -1.17
CA PRO A 190 -13.40 23.66 0.21
C PRO A 190 -14.75 23.15 0.75
N PHE A 191 -14.85 23.01 2.07
CA PHE A 191 -16.07 22.66 2.79
C PHE A 191 -17.26 23.60 2.48
N GLY A 192 -18.47 23.11 2.73
CA GLY A 192 -19.71 23.87 2.71
C GLY A 192 -20.19 24.21 1.30
N GLN A 193 -20.47 25.47 1.03
CA GLN A 193 -21.09 25.91 -0.23
C GLN A 193 -20.30 25.55 -1.51
N PRO A 194 -18.95 25.68 -1.55
CA PRO A 194 -18.18 25.25 -2.73
C PRO A 194 -18.38 23.76 -3.06
N ALA A 195 -18.34 22.89 -2.03
CA ALA A 195 -18.55 21.45 -2.20
C ALA A 195 -19.99 21.13 -2.63
N LEU A 196 -20.99 21.79 -2.03
CA LEU A 196 -22.38 21.66 -2.45
C LEU A 196 -22.59 22.08 -3.91
N GLN A 197 -22.05 23.21 -4.32
CA GLN A 197 -22.18 23.69 -5.69
C GLN A 197 -21.56 22.71 -6.70
N LEU A 198 -20.43 22.12 -6.38
CA LEU A 198 -19.81 21.09 -7.22
C LEU A 198 -20.65 19.81 -7.25
N ALA A 199 -21.16 19.34 -6.10
CA ALA A 199 -22.04 18.19 -6.03
C ALA A 199 -23.32 18.36 -6.85
N GLN A 200 -23.98 19.53 -6.72
CA GLN A 200 -25.15 19.88 -7.53
C GLN A 200 -24.83 20.01 -9.02
N LEU A 201 -23.63 20.44 -9.39
CA LEU A 201 -23.20 20.44 -10.78
C LEU A 201 -23.07 19.02 -11.30
N VAL A 202 -22.37 18.12 -10.57
CA VAL A 202 -22.23 16.70 -10.94
C VAL A 202 -23.58 16.03 -11.11
N ASP A 203 -24.51 16.26 -10.18
CA ASP A 203 -25.86 15.69 -10.19
C ASP A 203 -26.67 16.11 -11.45
N ARG A 204 -26.46 17.33 -11.95
CA ARG A 204 -27.17 17.84 -13.14
C ARG A 204 -26.46 17.55 -14.47
N LEU A 205 -25.18 17.19 -14.45
CA LEU A 205 -24.42 16.96 -15.69
C LEU A 205 -24.85 15.63 -16.36
N PRO A 206 -25.16 15.63 -17.67
CA PRO A 206 -25.52 14.40 -18.36
C PRO A 206 -24.33 13.41 -18.36
N GLY A 207 -24.65 12.12 -18.29
CA GLY A 207 -23.64 11.06 -18.27
C GLY A 207 -22.92 10.88 -16.93
N LEU A 208 -23.29 11.65 -15.90
CA LEU A 208 -22.78 11.46 -14.54
C LEU A 208 -23.91 11.08 -13.58
N ARG A 209 -23.53 10.35 -12.52
CA ARG A 209 -24.38 10.07 -11.36
C ARG A 209 -23.62 10.42 -10.08
N PHE A 210 -24.14 11.40 -9.35
CA PHE A 210 -23.57 11.78 -8.06
C PHE A 210 -23.80 10.68 -7.02
N ARG A 211 -22.75 10.31 -6.27
CA ARG A 211 -22.80 9.27 -5.26
C ARG A 211 -22.46 9.76 -3.86
N GLY A 212 -21.91 10.94 -3.72
CA GLY A 212 -21.50 11.47 -2.42
C GLY A 212 -20.13 12.16 -2.44
N MET A 213 -19.42 12.08 -1.32
CA MET A 213 -18.12 12.73 -1.20
C MET A 213 -17.05 11.83 -0.59
N LEU A 214 -15.80 12.18 -0.81
CA LEU A 214 -14.67 11.73 -0.01
C LEU A 214 -14.01 12.92 0.70
N CYS A 215 -13.46 12.67 1.89
CA CYS A 215 -12.70 13.65 2.67
C CYS A 215 -11.61 12.95 3.44
N TYR A 216 -10.38 12.97 2.93
CA TYR A 216 -9.25 12.26 3.52
C TYR A 216 -8.25 13.21 4.19
N ASP A 217 -8.18 13.16 5.53
CA ASP A 217 -7.21 13.93 6.30
C ASP A 217 -5.87 13.19 6.43
N ALA A 218 -4.96 13.44 5.50
CA ALA A 218 -3.62 12.88 5.53
C ALA A 218 -2.79 13.37 6.74
N ALA A 219 -3.02 14.59 7.21
CA ALA A 219 -2.27 15.18 8.30
C ALA A 219 -2.61 14.51 9.65
N ALA A 220 -3.84 14.05 9.82
CA ALA A 220 -4.26 13.35 11.03
C ALA A 220 -3.59 11.99 11.22
N GLN A 221 -3.24 11.32 10.11
CA GLN A 221 -2.79 9.93 10.15
C GLN A 221 -1.49 9.70 10.94
N HIS A 222 -0.63 10.72 11.04
CA HIS A 222 0.68 10.63 11.69
C HIS A 222 0.83 11.58 12.88
N VAL A 223 -0.26 12.08 13.43
CA VAL A 223 -0.23 12.88 14.67
C VAL A 223 0.21 11.97 15.82
N VAL A 224 1.31 12.34 16.48
CA VAL A 224 1.84 11.61 17.63
C VAL A 224 0.92 11.79 18.86
N GLY A 225 0.66 10.69 19.54
CA GLY A 225 -0.22 10.63 20.71
C GLY A 225 -1.70 10.47 20.35
N PHE A 226 -2.30 9.39 20.84
CA PHE A 226 -3.66 8.98 20.50
C PHE A 226 -4.71 10.07 20.78
N GLN A 227 -4.70 10.67 21.99
CA GLN A 227 -5.69 11.67 22.37
C GLN A 227 -5.62 12.94 21.51
N THR A 228 -4.40 13.40 21.18
CA THR A 228 -4.20 14.55 20.30
C THR A 228 -4.69 14.23 18.89
N ARG A 229 -4.37 13.06 18.38
CA ARG A 229 -4.82 12.58 17.06
C ARG A 229 -6.33 12.47 16.99
N LYS A 230 -6.98 11.88 18.01
CA LYS A 230 -8.43 11.77 18.13
C LYS A 230 -9.10 13.15 18.10
N MET A 231 -8.66 14.05 18.98
CA MET A 231 -9.23 15.39 19.09
C MET A 231 -9.15 16.17 17.77
N GLN A 232 -7.97 16.20 17.14
CA GLN A 232 -7.77 16.92 15.88
C GLN A 232 -8.58 16.30 14.72
N THR A 233 -8.69 14.97 14.67
CA THR A 233 -9.50 14.28 13.66
C THR A 233 -10.97 14.68 13.79
N LEU A 234 -11.54 14.54 14.98
CA LEU A 234 -12.96 14.83 15.18
C LEU A 234 -13.28 16.31 14.94
N GLU A 235 -12.42 17.23 15.39
CA GLU A 235 -12.59 18.67 15.16
C GLU A 235 -12.69 19.01 13.65
N ARG A 236 -11.79 18.46 12.83
CA ARG A 236 -11.85 18.67 11.37
C ARG A 236 -13.04 18.00 10.72
N MET A 237 -13.41 16.81 11.19
CA MET A 237 -14.53 16.06 10.61
C MET A 237 -15.90 16.66 10.91
N VAL A 238 -16.05 17.58 11.86
CA VAL A 238 -17.29 18.35 12.05
C VAL A 238 -17.66 19.08 10.77
N GLN A 239 -16.73 19.80 10.14
CA GLN A 239 -16.98 20.54 8.91
C GLN A 239 -17.30 19.61 7.71
N ALA A 240 -16.68 18.43 7.68
CA ALA A 240 -16.97 17.41 6.68
C ALA A 240 -18.41 16.86 6.86
N THR A 241 -18.80 16.55 8.10
CA THR A 241 -20.17 16.12 8.45
C THR A 241 -21.20 17.19 8.06
N ASP A 242 -20.96 18.46 8.41
CA ASP A 242 -21.85 19.57 8.05
C ASP A 242 -21.98 19.71 6.51
N THR A 243 -20.87 19.55 5.79
CA THR A 243 -20.86 19.58 4.32
C THR A 243 -21.67 18.42 3.73
N PHE A 244 -21.52 17.22 4.26
CA PHE A 244 -22.28 16.05 3.82
C PHE A 244 -23.79 16.22 4.10
N ASN A 245 -24.13 16.70 5.29
CA ASN A 245 -25.53 17.00 5.67
C ASN A 245 -26.12 18.09 4.77
N LEU A 246 -25.36 19.11 4.40
CA LEU A 246 -25.79 20.15 3.48
C LEU A 246 -26.10 19.57 2.08
N MET A 247 -25.29 18.64 1.58
CA MET A 247 -25.55 17.91 0.34
C MET A 247 -26.86 17.12 0.42
N LYS A 248 -27.06 16.34 1.49
CA LYS A 248 -28.30 15.56 1.72
C LYS A 248 -29.53 16.46 1.82
N ALA A 249 -29.44 17.56 2.58
CA ALA A 249 -30.54 18.52 2.73
C ALA A 249 -30.93 19.23 1.42
N SER A 250 -30.02 19.31 0.46
CA SER A 250 -30.31 19.87 -0.88
C SER A 250 -31.09 18.93 -1.82
N GLY A 251 -31.38 17.71 -1.37
CA GLY A 251 -32.19 16.72 -2.11
C GLY A 251 -31.41 15.93 -3.17
N ILE A 252 -30.07 16.08 -3.25
CA ILE A 252 -29.22 15.24 -4.12
C ILE A 252 -28.89 13.92 -3.43
N ASN A 253 -28.62 12.88 -4.22
CA ASN A 253 -28.34 11.54 -3.70
C ASN A 253 -26.92 11.40 -3.16
N ALA A 254 -26.70 11.71 -1.87
CA ALA A 254 -25.40 11.56 -1.18
C ALA A 254 -25.41 10.27 -0.33
N GLU A 255 -24.94 9.17 -0.91
CA GLU A 255 -24.87 7.84 -0.27
C GLU A 255 -23.52 7.57 0.39
N ILE A 256 -22.43 8.09 -0.19
CA ILE A 256 -21.05 7.81 0.21
C ILE A 256 -20.47 9.02 0.91
N PHE A 257 -19.96 8.80 2.12
CA PHE A 257 -19.01 9.67 2.76
C PHE A 257 -17.79 8.82 3.15
N SER A 258 -16.77 8.83 2.29
CA SER A 258 -15.56 8.03 2.43
C SER A 258 -14.40 8.87 2.95
N GLY A 259 -13.63 8.38 3.92
CA GLY A 259 -12.53 9.15 4.52
C GLY A 259 -11.69 8.32 5.48
N GLY A 260 -11.06 8.96 6.47
CA GLY A 260 -10.29 8.27 7.49
C GLY A 260 -9.09 7.45 6.96
N GLY A 261 -8.40 6.77 7.87
CA GLY A 261 -7.22 5.97 7.50
C GLY A 261 -6.65 5.14 8.66
N THR A 262 -5.45 4.58 8.47
CA THR A 262 -4.83 3.66 9.43
C THR A 262 -4.61 4.31 10.80
N GLY A 263 -4.20 5.59 10.86
CA GLY A 263 -3.93 6.26 12.13
C GLY A 263 -5.18 6.66 12.92
N THR A 264 -6.35 6.65 12.26
CA THR A 264 -7.61 7.14 12.82
C THR A 264 -8.74 6.11 12.82
N TYR A 265 -8.48 4.88 12.34
CA TYR A 265 -9.49 3.83 12.10
C TYR A 265 -10.40 3.54 13.30
N ASN A 266 -9.87 3.67 14.53
CA ASN A 266 -10.58 3.46 15.78
C ASN A 266 -11.29 4.72 16.32
N VAL A 267 -11.21 5.82 15.57
CA VAL A 267 -11.84 7.12 15.86
C VAL A 267 -12.85 7.51 14.79
N ASP A 268 -12.60 7.13 13.55
CA ASP A 268 -13.34 7.57 12.35
C ASP A 268 -14.85 7.26 12.46
N HIS A 269 -15.26 6.19 13.14
CA HIS A 269 -16.66 5.83 13.36
C HIS A 269 -17.45 6.87 14.19
N GLU A 270 -16.76 7.74 14.94
CA GLU A 270 -17.39 8.86 15.67
C GLU A 270 -17.74 10.02 14.72
N THR A 271 -17.26 10.00 13.47
CA THR A 271 -17.63 11.00 12.45
C THR A 271 -19.01 10.70 11.90
N VAL A 272 -19.96 11.57 12.23
CA VAL A 272 -21.37 11.37 11.85
C VAL A 272 -21.54 11.38 10.34
N GLY A 273 -22.10 10.31 9.78
CA GLY A 273 -22.37 10.15 8.35
C GLY A 273 -21.24 9.49 7.57
N LEU A 274 -20.08 9.26 8.16
CA LEU A 274 -19.00 8.50 7.50
C LEU A 274 -19.48 7.07 7.20
N THR A 275 -19.31 6.62 5.96
CA THR A 275 -19.78 5.30 5.52
C THR A 275 -18.68 4.27 5.47
N ASP A 276 -17.49 4.67 5.06
CA ASP A 276 -16.35 3.77 4.91
C ASP A 276 -15.01 4.47 5.12
N VAL A 277 -14.00 3.71 5.59
CA VAL A 277 -12.65 4.22 5.84
C VAL A 277 -11.65 3.76 4.80
N GLN A 278 -10.77 4.71 4.37
CA GLN A 278 -9.76 4.50 3.32
C GLN A 278 -8.42 4.00 3.89
N VAL A 279 -8.47 2.99 4.74
CA VAL A 279 -7.30 2.43 5.41
C VAL A 279 -6.32 1.78 4.43
N GLY A 280 -5.04 1.99 4.60
CA GLY A 280 -3.99 1.43 3.73
C GLY A 280 -2.93 0.67 4.51
N SER A 281 -2.06 1.37 5.21
CA SER A 281 -0.83 0.84 5.82
C SER A 281 -1.06 -0.20 6.94
N TYR A 282 -2.27 -0.32 7.48
CA TYR A 282 -2.59 -1.30 8.53
C TYR A 282 -2.26 -2.75 8.12
N VAL A 283 -2.34 -3.08 6.83
CA VAL A 283 -2.03 -4.43 6.33
C VAL A 283 -0.58 -4.80 6.59
N PHE A 284 0.32 -3.83 6.52
CA PHE A 284 1.77 -4.02 6.57
C PHE A 284 2.40 -3.46 7.83
N MET A 285 1.93 -2.30 8.27
CA MET A 285 2.58 -1.43 9.23
C MET A 285 4.03 -1.09 8.83
N ASP A 286 4.54 0.00 9.35
CA ASP A 286 5.87 0.49 9.08
C ASP A 286 6.40 1.34 10.24
N ALA A 287 7.68 1.75 10.19
CA ALA A 287 8.29 2.51 11.25
C ALA A 287 7.62 3.87 11.47
N GLN A 288 7.02 4.48 10.43
CA GLN A 288 6.28 5.74 10.59
C GLN A 288 5.06 5.56 11.47
N TYR A 289 4.24 4.55 11.19
CA TYR A 289 3.06 4.29 12.03
C TYR A 289 3.44 3.77 13.41
N LEU A 290 4.42 2.87 13.54
CA LEU A 290 4.86 2.38 14.85
C LEU A 290 5.26 3.51 15.80
N SER A 291 5.74 4.65 15.29
CA SER A 291 6.25 5.77 16.08
C SER A 291 5.19 6.77 16.58
N ILE A 292 3.90 6.62 16.19
CA ILE A 292 2.89 7.63 16.53
C ILE A 292 2.17 7.39 17.86
N GLY A 293 2.38 6.24 18.51
CA GLY A 293 1.69 5.84 19.73
C GLY A 293 0.22 5.45 19.49
N GLY A 294 -0.27 4.51 20.27
CA GLY A 294 -1.63 3.98 20.27
C GLY A 294 -2.45 4.42 21.46
N GLU A 295 -3.65 3.87 21.60
CA GLU A 295 -4.52 4.11 22.75
C GLU A 295 -4.05 3.36 23.99
N GLN A 296 -3.54 2.15 23.82
CA GLN A 296 -3.07 1.26 24.88
C GLN A 296 -1.59 1.45 25.20
N ASP A 297 -0.78 1.73 24.17
CA ASP A 297 0.64 2.02 24.29
C ASP A 297 0.91 3.40 23.69
N LEU A 298 1.28 4.34 24.56
CA LEU A 298 1.46 5.74 24.18
C LEU A 298 2.74 6.00 23.36
N GLU A 299 3.68 5.08 23.38
CA GLU A 299 4.96 5.19 22.66
C GLU A 299 4.93 4.47 21.33
N VAL A 300 4.26 3.30 21.27
CA VAL A 300 4.22 2.45 20.09
C VAL A 300 2.78 2.27 19.62
N TYR A 301 2.54 2.50 18.35
CA TYR A 301 1.27 2.16 17.70
C TYR A 301 1.21 0.66 17.44
N SER A 302 0.86 -0.10 18.48
CA SER A 302 0.86 -1.56 18.49
C SER A 302 -0.47 -2.20 18.08
N ASP A 303 -1.40 -1.40 17.57
CA ASP A 303 -2.74 -1.88 17.19
C ASP A 303 -2.68 -2.94 16.08
N PHE A 304 -1.73 -2.80 15.17
CA PHE A 304 -1.47 -3.74 14.07
C PHE A 304 -0.02 -4.19 14.09
N ALA A 305 0.21 -5.44 13.73
CA ALA A 305 1.56 -6.01 13.69
C ALA A 305 2.30 -5.63 12.41
N ALA A 306 3.61 -5.36 12.49
CA ALA A 306 4.43 -5.18 11.29
C ALA A 306 4.55 -6.51 10.55
N SER A 307 3.84 -6.64 9.42
CA SER A 307 3.82 -7.85 8.59
C SER A 307 4.78 -7.76 7.40
N LEU A 308 5.14 -6.55 6.95
CA LEU A 308 6.05 -6.34 5.82
C LEU A 308 7.48 -6.13 6.30
N THR A 309 8.39 -6.88 5.72
CA THR A 309 9.83 -6.72 5.93
C THR A 309 10.60 -6.79 4.62
N VAL A 310 11.78 -6.18 4.59
CA VAL A 310 12.81 -6.46 3.59
C VAL A 310 13.83 -7.40 4.21
N MET A 311 13.99 -8.58 3.61
CA MET A 311 15.09 -9.49 3.92
C MET A 311 16.35 -8.97 3.25
N THR A 312 17.45 -8.89 4.00
CA THR A 312 18.74 -8.38 3.53
C THR A 312 19.90 -9.25 4.02
N THR A 313 21.01 -9.27 3.27
CA THR A 313 22.20 -10.04 3.60
C THR A 313 23.36 -9.11 3.96
N VAL A 314 24.12 -9.47 4.98
CA VAL A 314 25.33 -8.76 5.39
C VAL A 314 26.46 -9.03 4.39
N LEU A 315 27.03 -7.96 3.85
CA LEU A 315 28.09 -7.99 2.84
C LEU A 315 29.48 -7.67 3.42
N ASN A 316 29.53 -6.91 4.51
CA ASN A 316 30.78 -6.48 5.12
C ASN A 316 30.60 -6.28 6.64
N ASP A 317 31.53 -6.82 7.41
CA ASP A 317 31.61 -6.78 8.87
C ASP A 317 32.98 -6.28 9.40
N GLN A 318 33.80 -5.69 8.51
CA GLN A 318 35.23 -5.38 8.79
C GLN A 318 35.43 -4.16 9.69
N TYR A 319 34.37 -3.40 9.99
CA TYR A 319 34.48 -2.15 10.72
C TYR A 319 33.83 -2.25 12.10
N GLU A 320 34.57 -1.80 13.13
CA GLU A 320 34.04 -1.76 14.49
C GLU A 320 32.77 -0.93 14.58
N GLY A 321 31.80 -1.41 15.34
CA GLY A 321 30.53 -0.74 15.63
C GLY A 321 29.51 -0.77 14.46
N ARG A 322 29.80 -1.44 13.34
CA ARG A 322 28.89 -1.48 12.19
C ARG A 322 29.09 -2.68 11.27
N ALA A 323 28.01 -3.02 10.55
CA ALA A 323 28.06 -3.90 9.39
C ALA A 323 27.34 -3.24 8.20
N THR A 324 27.57 -3.77 6.99
CA THR A 324 26.92 -3.29 5.75
C THR A 324 26.13 -4.42 5.12
N SER A 325 24.90 -4.14 4.71
CA SER A 325 24.04 -5.08 4.01
C SER A 325 23.68 -4.60 2.61
N ASP A 326 23.02 -5.47 1.82
CA ASP A 326 22.65 -5.22 0.42
C ASP A 326 21.33 -4.46 0.22
N ALA A 327 20.70 -3.94 1.29
CA ALA A 327 19.42 -3.23 1.18
C ALA A 327 19.56 -1.73 1.47
N GLY A 328 19.97 -0.96 0.49
CA GLY A 328 20.04 0.50 0.51
C GLY A 328 18.70 1.17 0.12
N ALA A 329 18.81 2.40 -0.37
CA ALA A 329 17.68 3.24 -0.77
C ALA A 329 16.80 2.59 -1.86
N LYS A 330 17.40 1.82 -2.77
CA LYS A 330 16.69 1.13 -3.86
C LYS A 330 15.94 -0.13 -3.38
N ALA A 331 16.13 -0.55 -2.13
CA ALA A 331 15.40 -1.65 -1.52
C ALA A 331 14.48 -1.19 -0.37
N CYS A 332 14.90 -0.18 0.43
CA CYS A 332 14.21 0.25 1.64
C CYS A 332 13.76 1.72 1.62
N THR A 333 14.05 2.48 0.56
CA THR A 333 13.85 3.95 0.47
C THR A 333 14.67 4.74 1.51
N ILE A 334 14.52 6.08 1.54
CA ILE A 334 15.20 6.98 2.48
C ILE A 334 14.22 7.75 3.38
N ASN A 335 12.99 7.25 3.50
CA ASN A 335 11.99 7.86 4.36
C ASN A 335 12.42 7.82 5.83
N GLN A 336 11.83 8.69 6.64
CA GLN A 336 12.05 8.77 8.07
C GLN A 336 10.76 8.43 8.83
N PRO A 337 10.88 7.84 10.05
CA PRO A 337 12.10 7.35 10.70
C PRO A 337 12.78 6.23 9.88
N TRP A 338 14.04 5.95 10.15
CA TRP A 338 14.76 4.86 9.47
C TRP A 338 14.11 3.49 9.69
N PRO A 339 14.35 2.50 8.79
CA PRO A 339 13.91 1.12 9.00
C PRO A 339 14.37 0.58 10.36
N ILE A 340 13.61 -0.38 10.90
CA ILE A 340 13.87 -1.01 12.19
C ILE A 340 14.33 -2.45 11.95
N ILE A 341 15.44 -2.88 12.57
CA ILE A 341 15.85 -4.29 12.53
C ILE A 341 14.86 -5.09 13.37
N LYS A 342 14.20 -6.05 12.77
CA LYS A 342 13.18 -6.86 13.43
C LYS A 342 13.79 -7.73 14.51
N GLY A 343 13.36 -7.51 15.75
CA GLY A 343 13.82 -8.27 16.91
C GLY A 343 15.09 -7.75 17.60
N GLU A 344 15.71 -6.67 17.07
CA GLU A 344 16.94 -6.10 17.61
C GLU A 344 16.69 -4.64 18.01
N SER A 345 16.53 -4.39 19.31
CA SER A 345 16.26 -3.03 19.83
C SER A 345 17.53 -2.22 20.14
N ASP A 346 18.68 -2.87 20.19
CA ASP A 346 19.98 -2.32 20.50
C ASP A 346 20.83 -1.97 19.25
N MET A 347 20.21 -2.05 18.09
CA MET A 347 20.83 -1.75 16.81
C MET A 347 19.97 -0.78 15.98
N ALA A 348 20.61 0.00 15.14
CA ALA A 348 19.91 0.88 14.19
C ALA A 348 20.23 0.50 12.74
N TYR A 349 19.26 0.65 11.86
CA TYR A 349 19.44 0.45 10.42
C TYR A 349 19.34 1.77 9.68
N ARG A 350 20.18 1.97 8.65
CA ARG A 350 20.14 3.14 7.77
C ARG A 350 20.28 2.74 6.31
N SER A 351 19.32 3.06 5.49
CA SER A 351 19.30 2.80 4.05
C SER A 351 19.75 4.03 3.22
N GLY A 352 20.73 4.79 3.72
CA GLY A 352 21.12 6.09 3.15
C GLY A 352 22.02 6.04 1.91
N SER A 353 22.51 4.86 1.50
CA SER A 353 23.24 4.64 0.23
C SER A 353 22.31 4.01 -0.78
N ASP A 354 22.59 4.12 -2.08
CA ASP A 354 21.75 3.57 -3.14
C ASP A 354 21.54 2.06 -3.01
N GLU A 355 22.64 1.30 -2.88
CA GLU A 355 22.63 -0.16 -2.87
C GLU A 355 22.81 -0.75 -1.46
N PHE A 356 23.39 0.01 -0.53
CA PHE A 356 23.85 -0.53 0.74
C PHE A 356 23.08 0.03 1.93
N GLY A 357 22.68 -0.88 2.83
CA GLY A 357 22.21 -0.56 4.16
C GLY A 357 23.33 -0.62 5.17
N THR A 358 23.25 0.18 6.24
CA THR A 358 24.18 0.18 7.35
C THR A 358 23.48 -0.29 8.61
N ILE A 359 23.99 -1.32 9.24
CA ILE A 359 23.66 -1.76 10.60
C ILE A 359 24.62 -1.03 11.53
N LEU A 360 24.10 -0.30 12.50
CA LEU A 360 24.88 0.38 13.54
C LEU A 360 24.64 -0.33 14.86
N TYR A 361 25.68 -0.81 15.47
CA TYR A 361 25.63 -1.47 16.78
C TYR A 361 25.56 -0.42 17.89
N GLY A 362 24.76 -0.69 18.93
CA GLY A 362 24.80 0.05 20.19
C GLY A 362 26.02 -0.31 21.03
N ASP A 363 26.10 0.26 22.23
CA ASP A 363 27.30 0.08 23.12
C ASP A 363 27.50 -1.38 23.55
N ASN A 364 26.43 -2.15 23.68
CA ASN A 364 26.46 -3.57 24.08
C ASN A 364 25.47 -4.36 23.16
N PRO A 365 25.84 -4.64 21.92
CA PRO A 365 24.95 -5.31 20.98
C PRO A 365 24.67 -6.75 21.42
N SER A 366 23.42 -7.19 21.24
CA SER A 366 22.97 -8.57 21.54
C SER A 366 23.71 -9.61 20.70
N ARG A 367 24.17 -9.19 19.51
CA ARG A 367 25.00 -9.98 18.60
C ARG A 367 25.84 -9.09 17.69
N ASN A 368 26.86 -9.66 17.06
CA ASN A 368 27.52 -9.10 15.89
C ASN A 368 27.11 -9.92 14.66
N TYR A 369 26.80 -9.23 13.58
CA TYR A 369 26.51 -9.85 12.30
C TYR A 369 27.81 -10.16 11.56
N GLU A 370 27.86 -11.33 10.90
CA GLU A 370 28.96 -11.77 10.04
C GLU A 370 28.56 -11.74 8.57
N VAL A 371 29.53 -11.69 7.66
CA VAL A 371 29.29 -11.77 6.21
C VAL A 371 28.49 -13.03 5.87
N GLY A 372 27.38 -12.84 5.15
CA GLY A 372 26.45 -13.90 4.78
C GLY A 372 25.27 -14.06 5.73
N ASP A 373 25.28 -13.45 6.89
CA ASP A 373 24.11 -13.41 7.77
C ASP A 373 22.94 -12.69 7.10
N LYS A 374 21.72 -13.19 7.34
CA LYS A 374 20.48 -12.55 6.87
C LYS A 374 19.68 -11.99 8.04
N LEU A 375 19.05 -10.85 7.79
CA LEU A 375 18.16 -10.20 8.75
C LEU A 375 16.94 -9.62 8.03
N GLU A 376 15.88 -9.39 8.81
CA GLU A 376 14.67 -8.72 8.34
C GLU A 376 14.63 -7.28 8.87
N VAL A 377 14.30 -6.32 8.00
CA VAL A 377 14.08 -4.93 8.41
C VAL A 377 12.62 -4.54 8.18
N ILE A 378 11.96 -4.00 9.21
CA ILE A 378 10.68 -3.33 9.09
C ILE A 378 10.94 -2.01 8.39
N VAL A 379 10.27 -1.78 7.27
CA VAL A 379 10.55 -0.63 6.41
C VAL A 379 10.13 0.70 7.05
N SER A 380 10.75 1.79 6.61
CA SER A 380 10.42 3.14 7.06
C SER A 380 8.97 3.51 6.72
N HIS A 381 8.59 3.39 5.44
CA HIS A 381 7.25 3.62 4.91
C HIS A 381 6.92 2.57 3.85
N CYS A 382 5.82 1.85 4.02
CA CYS A 382 5.47 0.70 3.18
C CYS A 382 5.13 1.09 1.73
N ASP A 383 4.34 2.16 1.50
CA ASP A 383 3.87 2.55 0.16
C ASP A 383 5.01 2.70 -0.88
N PRO A 384 6.06 3.49 -0.64
CA PRO A 384 7.14 3.63 -1.62
C PRO A 384 8.01 2.38 -1.74
N VAL A 385 8.20 1.60 -0.65
CA VAL A 385 9.00 0.37 -0.69
C VAL A 385 8.35 -0.69 -1.56
N VAL A 386 7.05 -0.93 -1.40
CA VAL A 386 6.30 -1.89 -2.24
C VAL A 386 6.46 -1.57 -3.73
N ASN A 387 6.51 -0.30 -4.09
CA ASN A 387 6.66 0.12 -5.48
C ASN A 387 8.06 -0.15 -6.08
N LEU A 388 9.05 -0.58 -5.28
CA LEU A 388 10.40 -0.95 -5.73
C LEU A 388 10.49 -2.41 -6.19
N TYR A 389 9.53 -3.27 -5.82
CA TYR A 389 9.57 -4.71 -6.04
C TYR A 389 8.51 -5.17 -7.05
N ASP A 390 8.83 -6.18 -7.83
CA ASP A 390 7.89 -6.80 -8.78
C ASP A 390 6.95 -7.81 -8.11
N GLN A 391 7.40 -8.40 -7.00
CA GLN A 391 6.70 -9.43 -6.25
C GLN A 391 7.00 -9.34 -4.75
N MET A 392 6.14 -9.95 -3.95
CA MET A 392 6.37 -10.18 -2.53
C MET A 392 6.23 -11.66 -2.21
N TYR A 393 6.97 -12.11 -1.20
CA TYR A 393 6.95 -13.49 -0.71
C TYR A 393 6.05 -13.59 0.50
N ALA A 394 5.01 -14.38 0.41
CA ALA A 394 4.09 -14.66 1.53
C ALA A 394 4.69 -15.77 2.40
N ILE A 395 4.94 -15.46 3.66
CA ILE A 395 5.70 -16.29 4.60
C ILE A 395 4.82 -16.71 5.76
N ARG A 396 4.83 -18.00 6.09
CA ARG A 396 4.24 -18.50 7.35
C ARG A 396 5.33 -19.20 8.18
N GLY A 397 5.63 -18.64 9.34
CA GLY A 397 6.83 -19.01 10.08
C GLY A 397 8.08 -18.67 9.28
N ASP A 398 8.84 -19.68 8.87
CA ASP A 398 9.99 -19.51 7.96
C ASP A 398 9.71 -20.00 6.53
N LYS A 399 8.56 -20.62 6.28
CA LYS A 399 8.22 -21.20 4.98
C LYS A 399 7.64 -20.15 4.04
N VAL A 400 8.11 -20.13 2.79
CA VAL A 400 7.47 -19.41 1.69
C VAL A 400 6.25 -20.22 1.23
N GLU A 401 5.05 -19.65 1.40
CA GLU A 401 3.80 -20.31 0.98
C GLU A 401 3.33 -19.85 -0.39
N ALA A 402 3.65 -18.60 -0.76
CA ALA A 402 3.24 -18.05 -2.04
C ALA A 402 4.18 -16.94 -2.53
N VAL A 403 4.12 -16.68 -3.82
CA VAL A 403 4.76 -15.53 -4.48
C VAL A 403 3.68 -14.68 -5.12
N TRP A 404 3.49 -13.47 -4.61
CA TRP A 404 2.42 -12.59 -5.07
C TRP A 404 2.98 -11.48 -5.97
N PRO A 405 2.51 -11.37 -7.21
CA PRO A 405 2.88 -10.26 -8.08
C PRO A 405 2.31 -8.94 -7.55
N ILE A 406 3.11 -7.88 -7.63
CA ILE A 406 2.68 -6.51 -7.33
C ILE A 406 2.17 -5.89 -8.64
N SER A 407 0.99 -6.33 -9.08
CA SER A 407 0.46 -6.06 -10.42
C SER A 407 0.27 -4.58 -10.75
N ALA A 408 0.12 -3.72 -9.74
CA ALA A 408 0.03 -2.27 -9.91
C ALA A 408 1.34 -1.53 -9.63
N ARG A 409 2.48 -2.23 -9.50
CA ARG A 409 3.79 -1.62 -9.33
C ARG A 409 4.12 -0.71 -10.51
N GLY A 410 4.66 0.49 -10.23
CA GLY A 410 4.97 1.48 -11.25
C GLY A 410 3.77 2.13 -11.93
N MET A 411 2.54 1.72 -11.60
CA MET A 411 1.30 2.28 -12.15
C MET A 411 1.00 3.66 -11.52
N SER A 412 1.75 4.67 -11.92
CA SER A 412 1.68 6.03 -11.36
C SER A 412 1.03 7.07 -12.29
N ALA A 413 0.46 6.61 -13.42
CA ALA A 413 -0.13 7.49 -14.44
C ALA A 413 -1.63 7.36 -14.58
#